data_d83b8419be897cbb3968b6cf77f112c9
#
_entry.id   d83b8419be897cbb3968b6cf77f112c9
#
_cell.length_a   1.000
_cell.length_b   1.000
_cell.length_c   1.000
_cell.angle_alpha   90.00
_cell.angle_beta   90.00
_cell.angle_gamma   90.00
#
_symmetry.space_group_name_H-M   'P 1'
#
loop_
_entity.id
_entity.type
_entity.pdbx_description
1 polymer ?
#
loop_
_entity_poly.entity_id
_entity_poly.type
_entity_poly.pdbx_seq_one_letter_code
_entity_poly.pdbx_strand_id
1 'polypeptide(L)'
;MSTLRKVLLFFFCCSLCGFAQTADELVSKNLQAKGGLEKIKAIHTLRTAADLDAGFFKAKLSSESQRPDLFRSNTIIQGMTAVQAYDGSSAWQISPFNGKKDPQLMGEDESRGLIEQADFDGPLVDAQSKGNKIEYLGHDQVDGDDAYKLKVTLKNGDILYYYLDPDTYLEIQIERQQFIRGSVRESVTLLGSYKPVNGVMYPFSIEAGPKNDPDSRAKITFQKIEANVPVSEADFKIPAATAAKNPSAK
;
A
#
# COMPACT_ATOMS: atom_id res chain seq x y z
N MET A 1 -45.61 63.15 28.21
CA MET A 1 -45.75 62.31 27.00
C MET A 1 -44.38 61.87 26.60
N SER A 2 -44.02 60.61 26.97
CA SER A 2 -42.68 60.05 26.77
C SER A 2 -42.80 58.89 25.77
N THR A 3 -42.22 59.11 24.61
CA THR A 3 -42.18 58.11 23.53
C THR A 3 -40.97 57.19 23.72
N LEU A 4 -41.21 55.97 24.18
CA LEU A 4 -40.23 54.90 24.37
C LEU A 4 -39.86 54.28 23.01
N ARG A 5 -38.68 54.62 22.49
CA ARG A 5 -38.12 54.03 21.27
C ARG A 5 -37.60 52.58 21.57
N LYS A 6 -38.31 51.55 21.11
CA LYS A 6 -37.84 50.14 21.13
C LYS A 6 -36.79 49.98 20.04
N VAL A 7 -35.53 49.84 20.44
CA VAL A 7 -34.44 49.42 19.57
C VAL A 7 -34.50 47.88 19.49
N LEU A 8 -34.89 47.35 18.34
CA LEU A 8 -34.86 45.90 18.03
C LEU A 8 -33.45 45.54 17.56
N LEU A 9 -32.66 44.94 18.46
CA LEU A 9 -31.35 44.40 18.11
C LEU A 9 -31.57 43.09 17.33
N PHE A 10 -31.35 43.12 16.00
CA PHE A 10 -31.36 41.93 15.14
C PHE A 10 -30.01 41.25 15.28
N PHE A 11 -29.96 40.19 16.07
CA PHE A 11 -28.78 39.31 16.20
C PHE A 11 -28.68 38.47 14.94
N PHE A 12 -27.86 38.93 13.98
CA PHE A 12 -27.52 38.16 12.77
C PHE A 12 -26.54 37.04 13.15
N CYS A 13 -27.10 35.88 13.49
CA CYS A 13 -26.32 34.67 13.74
C CYS A 13 -25.77 34.17 12.40
N CYS A 14 -24.58 34.65 12.01
CA CYS A 14 -23.81 34.03 10.91
C CYS A 14 -23.44 32.60 11.31
N SER A 15 -24.28 31.66 10.92
CA SER A 15 -23.91 30.22 10.93
C SER A 15 -22.75 30.05 9.97
N LEU A 16 -21.53 30.04 10.50
CA LEU A 16 -20.36 29.50 9.81
C LEU A 16 -20.63 27.99 9.59
N CYS A 17 -21.29 27.67 8.48
CA CYS A 17 -21.23 26.33 7.95
C CYS A 17 -19.75 26.04 7.58
N GLY A 18 -18.95 25.66 8.54
CA GLY A 18 -17.68 25.02 8.27
C GLY A 18 -18.01 23.78 7.45
N PHE A 19 -17.61 23.76 6.18
CA PHE A 19 -17.66 22.54 5.38
C PHE A 19 -16.75 21.53 6.09
N ALA A 20 -17.36 20.60 6.82
CA ALA A 20 -16.62 19.48 7.37
C ALA A 20 -16.04 18.70 6.20
N GLN A 21 -14.73 18.53 6.18
CA GLN A 21 -14.02 17.75 5.18
C GLN A 21 -14.58 16.32 5.19
N THR A 22 -14.88 15.78 4.02
CA THR A 22 -15.43 14.44 3.87
C THR A 22 -14.34 13.44 3.48
N ALA A 23 -14.59 12.13 3.69
CA ALA A 23 -13.69 11.09 3.24
C ALA A 23 -13.47 11.15 1.71
N ASP A 24 -14.54 11.39 0.95
CA ASP A 24 -14.48 11.46 -0.52
C ASP A 24 -13.65 12.66 -1.01
N GLU A 25 -13.76 13.80 -0.34
CA GLU A 25 -12.90 14.96 -0.65
C GLU A 25 -11.43 14.67 -0.40
N LEU A 26 -11.09 14.05 0.74
CA LEU A 26 -9.71 13.70 1.07
C LEU A 26 -9.13 12.69 0.10
N VAL A 27 -9.91 11.65 -0.26
CA VAL A 27 -9.51 10.67 -1.29
C VAL A 27 -9.30 11.37 -2.64
N SER A 28 -10.22 12.26 -3.04
CA SER A 28 -10.08 13.01 -4.29
C SER A 28 -8.81 13.87 -4.32
N LYS A 29 -8.51 14.58 -3.22
CA LYS A 29 -7.29 15.38 -3.07
C LYS A 29 -6.03 14.52 -3.09
N ASN A 30 -6.04 13.37 -2.41
CA ASN A 30 -4.94 12.41 -2.44
C ASN A 30 -4.69 11.90 -3.87
N LEU A 31 -5.73 11.43 -4.56
CA LEU A 31 -5.57 10.95 -5.94
C LEU A 31 -5.08 12.07 -6.88
N GLN A 32 -5.53 13.31 -6.68
CA GLN A 32 -5.04 14.47 -7.44
C GLN A 32 -3.56 14.75 -7.13
N ALA A 33 -3.16 14.71 -5.87
CA ALA A 33 -1.77 14.88 -5.43
C ALA A 33 -0.85 13.81 -6.01
N LYS A 34 -1.35 12.58 -6.14
CA LYS A 34 -0.64 11.47 -6.79
C LYS A 34 -0.52 11.62 -8.30
N GLY A 35 -1.16 12.62 -8.91
CA GLY A 35 -1.06 12.91 -10.35
C GLY A 35 -2.37 12.81 -11.11
N GLY A 36 -3.45 12.42 -10.41
CA GLY A 36 -4.81 12.28 -10.96
C GLY A 36 -5.14 10.88 -11.45
N LEU A 37 -6.42 10.53 -11.34
CA LEU A 37 -6.92 9.18 -11.63
C LEU A 37 -6.60 8.70 -13.05
N GLU A 38 -6.65 9.59 -14.04
CA GLU A 38 -6.33 9.24 -15.44
C GLU A 38 -4.90 8.74 -15.58
N LYS A 39 -3.91 9.44 -14.98
CA LYS A 39 -2.51 9.03 -15.06
C LYS A 39 -2.26 7.75 -14.26
N ILE A 40 -2.89 7.62 -13.09
CA ILE A 40 -2.81 6.39 -12.28
C ILE A 40 -3.30 5.20 -13.12
N LYS A 41 -4.46 5.30 -13.76
CA LYS A 41 -5.04 4.23 -14.59
C LYS A 41 -4.28 4.00 -15.91
N ALA A 42 -3.53 4.99 -16.39
CA ALA A 42 -2.67 4.84 -17.57
C ALA A 42 -1.38 4.05 -17.29
N ILE A 43 -1.07 3.76 -16.02
CA ILE A 43 0.01 2.84 -15.67
C ILE A 43 -0.51 1.41 -15.82
N HIS A 44 0.03 0.65 -16.76
CA HIS A 44 -0.35 -0.75 -17.01
C HIS A 44 0.63 -1.74 -16.39
N THR A 45 1.89 -1.36 -16.29
CA THR A 45 2.95 -2.17 -15.68
C THR A 45 3.84 -1.31 -14.82
N LEU A 46 4.38 -1.90 -13.74
CA LEU A 46 5.43 -1.31 -12.91
C LEU A 46 6.57 -2.30 -12.74
N ARG A 47 7.80 -1.81 -12.82
CA ARG A 47 8.99 -2.54 -12.42
C ARG A 47 9.74 -1.73 -11.38
N THR A 48 10.16 -2.37 -10.29
CA THR A 48 10.91 -1.70 -9.23
C THR A 48 12.21 -2.40 -8.92
N ALA A 49 13.19 -1.63 -8.44
CA ALA A 49 14.41 -2.13 -7.83
C ALA A 49 14.68 -1.32 -6.56
N ALA A 50 14.96 -2.01 -5.46
CA ALA A 50 15.14 -1.38 -4.16
C ALA A 50 16.21 -2.12 -3.31
N ASP A 51 16.74 -1.40 -2.34
CA ASP A 51 17.54 -1.93 -1.26
C ASP A 51 16.69 -2.04 0.00
N LEU A 52 16.76 -3.18 0.67
CA LEU A 52 16.17 -3.41 1.99
C LEU A 52 17.28 -3.47 3.04
N ASP A 53 17.10 -2.72 4.11
CA ASP A 53 17.93 -2.77 5.33
C ASP A 53 17.01 -3.07 6.51
N ALA A 54 17.16 -4.25 7.09
CA ALA A 54 16.44 -4.69 8.29
C ALA A 54 17.34 -4.65 9.55
N GLY A 55 18.44 -3.91 9.50
CA GLY A 55 19.41 -3.81 10.58
C GLY A 55 20.33 -5.03 10.65
N PHE A 56 19.80 -6.21 10.91
CA PHE A 56 20.58 -7.45 11.03
C PHE A 56 20.84 -8.15 9.69
N PHE A 57 20.15 -7.80 8.62
CA PHE A 57 20.46 -8.24 7.25
C PHE A 57 20.08 -7.18 6.22
N LYS A 58 20.71 -7.30 5.03
CA LYS A 58 20.39 -6.48 3.86
C LYS A 58 19.99 -7.38 2.70
N ALA A 59 19.08 -6.88 1.87
CA ALA A 59 18.63 -7.59 0.67
C ALA A 59 18.50 -6.63 -0.52
N LYS A 60 18.55 -7.18 -1.72
CA LYS A 60 18.10 -6.52 -2.93
C LYS A 60 16.69 -6.99 -3.22
N LEU A 61 15.80 -6.04 -3.50
CA LEU A 61 14.43 -6.29 -3.88
C LEU A 61 14.22 -5.92 -5.34
N SER A 62 13.43 -6.71 -6.05
CA SER A 62 12.86 -6.28 -7.31
C SER A 62 11.42 -6.75 -7.41
N SER A 63 10.57 -5.98 -8.06
CA SER A 63 9.19 -6.40 -8.32
C SER A 63 8.74 -6.03 -9.73
N GLU A 64 7.79 -6.78 -10.22
CA GLU A 64 7.02 -6.51 -11.43
C GLU A 64 5.54 -6.65 -11.10
N SER A 65 4.77 -5.69 -11.64
CA SER A 65 3.31 -5.69 -11.53
C SER A 65 2.71 -5.43 -12.91
N GLN A 66 1.57 -6.05 -13.19
CA GLN A 66 0.80 -5.82 -14.41
C GLN A 66 -0.70 -5.87 -14.10
N ARG A 67 -1.44 -4.91 -14.66
CA ARG A 67 -2.91 -4.93 -14.56
C ARG A 67 -3.51 -6.20 -15.17
N PRO A 68 -4.63 -6.69 -14.60
CA PRO A 68 -5.36 -6.05 -13.51
C PRO A 68 -4.74 -6.30 -12.12
N ASP A 69 -4.09 -7.45 -11.88
CA ASP A 69 -3.71 -7.94 -10.55
C ASP A 69 -2.56 -8.95 -10.58
N LEU A 70 -1.64 -8.81 -11.53
CA LEU A 70 -0.44 -9.66 -11.56
C LEU A 70 0.68 -9.01 -10.76
N PHE A 71 1.34 -9.79 -9.91
CA PHE A 71 2.45 -9.33 -9.09
C PHE A 71 3.51 -10.40 -8.92
N ARG A 72 4.78 -9.99 -9.00
CA ARG A 72 5.94 -10.81 -8.67
C ARG A 72 6.98 -9.99 -7.93
N SER A 73 7.56 -10.57 -6.89
CA SER A 73 8.71 -10.01 -6.19
C SER A 73 9.83 -11.01 -6.05
N ASN A 74 11.06 -10.51 -6.12
CA ASN A 74 12.26 -11.27 -5.82
C ASN A 74 13.00 -10.60 -4.66
N THR A 75 13.43 -11.40 -3.69
CA THR A 75 14.27 -10.96 -2.57
C THR A 75 15.59 -11.71 -2.64
N ILE A 76 16.69 -10.99 -2.82
CA ILE A 76 18.02 -11.56 -2.95
C ILE A 76 18.82 -11.29 -1.68
N ILE A 77 19.20 -12.36 -0.98
CA ILE A 77 20.03 -12.32 0.23
C ILE A 77 21.20 -13.29 0.02
N GLN A 78 22.43 -12.80 0.12
CA GLN A 78 23.65 -13.61 0.01
C GLN A 78 23.68 -14.51 -1.23
N GLY A 79 23.18 -14.03 -2.38
CA GLY A 79 23.15 -14.76 -3.64
C GLY A 79 22.01 -15.76 -3.78
N MET A 80 21.18 -15.97 -2.77
CA MET A 80 19.96 -16.77 -2.85
C MET A 80 18.77 -15.87 -3.16
N THR A 81 17.88 -16.34 -4.05
CA THR A 81 16.69 -15.59 -4.45
C THR A 81 15.43 -16.28 -3.96
N ALA A 82 14.68 -15.63 -3.09
CA ALA A 82 13.29 -15.98 -2.82
C ALA A 82 12.39 -15.28 -3.85
N VAL A 83 11.34 -15.95 -4.25
CA VAL A 83 10.34 -15.43 -5.21
C VAL A 83 8.97 -15.59 -4.61
N GLN A 84 8.14 -14.57 -4.77
CA GLN A 84 6.71 -14.62 -4.50
C GLN A 84 5.97 -14.04 -5.71
N ALA A 85 4.90 -14.70 -6.16
CA ALA A 85 4.12 -14.19 -7.26
C ALA A 85 2.64 -14.54 -7.13
N TYR A 86 1.80 -13.70 -7.73
CA TYR A 86 0.38 -13.89 -7.92
C TYR A 86 0.05 -13.73 -9.40
N ASP A 87 -0.65 -14.72 -9.97
CA ASP A 87 -0.97 -14.78 -11.39
C ASP A 87 -2.42 -14.38 -11.72
N GLY A 88 -3.08 -13.68 -10.78
CA GLY A 88 -4.50 -13.33 -10.90
C GLY A 88 -5.46 -14.40 -10.34
N SER A 89 -4.95 -15.60 -10.06
CA SER A 89 -5.77 -16.71 -9.53
C SER A 89 -5.11 -17.42 -8.35
N SER A 90 -3.80 -17.61 -8.42
CA SER A 90 -3.01 -18.39 -7.46
C SER A 90 -1.76 -17.64 -7.04
N ALA A 91 -1.49 -17.66 -5.75
CA ALA A 91 -0.23 -17.18 -5.20
C ALA A 91 0.75 -18.35 -4.99
N TRP A 92 2.01 -18.15 -5.33
CA TRP A 92 3.05 -19.14 -5.19
C TRP A 92 4.38 -18.52 -4.74
N GLN A 93 5.28 -19.35 -4.23
CA GLN A 93 6.58 -18.92 -3.77
C GLN A 93 7.68 -19.96 -3.99
N ILE A 94 8.92 -19.46 -4.04
CA ILE A 94 10.16 -20.21 -3.86
C ILE A 94 10.85 -19.58 -2.64
N SER A 95 11.14 -20.36 -1.60
CA SER A 95 11.75 -19.88 -0.36
C SER A 95 12.99 -20.71 0.01
N PRO A 96 14.13 -20.46 -0.65
CA PRO A 96 15.35 -21.26 -0.45
C PRO A 96 15.90 -21.15 0.97
N PHE A 97 15.63 -20.01 1.66
CA PHE A 97 16.04 -19.79 3.06
C PHE A 97 15.39 -20.79 4.04
N ASN A 98 14.21 -21.31 3.66
CA ASN A 98 13.45 -22.31 4.44
C ASN A 98 13.59 -23.72 3.84
N GLY A 99 14.58 -23.96 2.97
CA GLY A 99 14.79 -25.24 2.31
C GLY A 99 13.81 -25.55 1.17
N LYS A 100 12.84 -24.67 0.88
CA LYS A 100 11.83 -24.83 -0.17
C LYS A 100 12.37 -24.25 -1.49
N LYS A 101 13.15 -25.05 -2.21
CA LYS A 101 13.80 -24.63 -3.46
C LYS A 101 12.89 -24.77 -4.69
N ASP A 102 11.85 -25.58 -4.60
CA ASP A 102 10.87 -25.77 -5.66
C ASP A 102 9.67 -24.82 -5.47
N PRO A 103 9.00 -24.42 -6.56
CA PRO A 103 7.79 -23.60 -6.49
C PRO A 103 6.69 -24.31 -5.68
N GLN A 104 6.06 -23.58 -4.78
CA GLN A 104 4.96 -24.07 -3.93
C GLN A 104 3.82 -23.06 -3.92
N LEU A 105 2.58 -23.55 -3.96
CA LEU A 105 1.40 -22.71 -3.74
C LEU A 105 1.41 -22.19 -2.31
N MET A 106 1.00 -20.95 -2.16
CA MET A 106 0.81 -20.31 -0.86
C MET A 106 -0.59 -20.60 -0.33
N GLY A 107 -0.71 -20.73 1.01
CA GLY A 107 -2.01 -20.83 1.65
C GLY A 107 -2.72 -19.47 1.70
N GLU A 108 -4.02 -19.48 2.03
CA GLU A 108 -4.87 -18.29 2.05
C GLU A 108 -4.31 -17.17 2.95
N ASP A 109 -3.97 -17.48 4.21
CA ASP A 109 -3.40 -16.48 5.13
C ASP A 109 -2.04 -15.94 4.67
N GLU A 110 -1.23 -16.80 4.03
CA GLU A 110 0.12 -16.46 3.56
C GLU A 110 0.07 -15.57 2.31
N SER A 111 -0.89 -15.83 1.41
CA SER A 111 -1.04 -15.12 0.14
C SER A 111 -1.73 -13.76 0.26
N ARG A 112 -2.45 -13.50 1.35
CA ARG A 112 -3.30 -12.31 1.53
C ARG A 112 -2.56 -11.00 1.25
N GLY A 113 -1.40 -10.80 1.85
CA GLY A 113 -0.59 -9.60 1.65
C GLY A 113 -0.03 -9.47 0.23
N LEU A 114 0.24 -10.60 -0.43
CA LEU A 114 0.72 -10.62 -1.82
C LEU A 114 -0.39 -10.24 -2.80
N ILE A 115 -1.60 -10.78 -2.60
CA ILE A 115 -2.79 -10.46 -3.41
C ILE A 115 -3.12 -8.96 -3.28
N GLU A 116 -2.96 -8.40 -2.10
CA GLU A 116 -3.16 -6.96 -1.89
C GLU A 116 -2.14 -6.10 -2.63
N GLN A 117 -0.87 -6.54 -2.66
CA GLN A 117 0.17 -5.85 -3.44
C GLN A 117 -0.05 -5.96 -4.94
N ALA A 118 -0.77 -6.98 -5.41
CA ALA A 118 -1.14 -7.14 -6.81
C ALA A 118 -2.13 -6.05 -7.29
N ASP A 119 -2.96 -5.52 -6.40
CA ASP A 119 -3.74 -4.29 -6.65
C ASP A 119 -2.86 -3.05 -6.49
N PHE A 120 -1.99 -2.79 -7.47
CA PHE A 120 -1.02 -1.70 -7.38
C PHE A 120 -1.62 -0.28 -7.48
N ASP A 121 -2.90 -0.14 -7.76
CA ASP A 121 -3.62 1.13 -7.61
C ASP A 121 -3.87 1.46 -6.14
N GLY A 122 -3.90 0.42 -5.31
CA GLY A 122 -4.22 0.52 -3.90
C GLY A 122 -5.72 0.68 -3.60
N PRO A 123 -6.09 0.59 -2.34
CA PRO A 123 -7.49 0.47 -1.93
C PRO A 123 -8.29 1.77 -1.99
N LEU A 124 -7.66 2.94 -2.20
CA LEU A 124 -8.33 4.23 -2.34
C LEU A 124 -8.88 4.43 -3.76
N VAL A 125 -8.21 3.85 -4.78
CA VAL A 125 -8.68 3.92 -6.17
C VAL A 125 -9.84 2.96 -6.35
N ASP A 126 -10.96 3.47 -6.90
CA ASP A 126 -12.19 2.69 -7.14
C ASP A 126 -12.68 1.92 -5.88
N ALA A 127 -12.51 2.52 -4.69
CA ALA A 127 -12.75 1.88 -3.40
C ALA A 127 -14.11 1.19 -3.30
N GLN A 128 -15.18 1.86 -3.73
CA GLN A 128 -16.53 1.32 -3.69
C GLN A 128 -16.69 0.08 -4.58
N SER A 129 -16.14 0.10 -5.80
CA SER A 129 -16.22 -1.04 -6.72
C SER A 129 -15.41 -2.25 -6.24
N LYS A 130 -14.32 -2.00 -5.49
CA LYS A 130 -13.52 -3.01 -4.81
C LYS A 130 -14.20 -3.56 -3.54
N GLY A 131 -15.30 -2.95 -3.10
CA GLY A 131 -16.02 -3.31 -1.88
C GLY A 131 -15.37 -2.77 -0.61
N ASN A 132 -14.50 -1.77 -0.73
CA ASN A 132 -13.86 -1.09 0.39
C ASN A 132 -14.75 0.04 0.91
N LYS A 133 -14.72 0.26 2.23
CA LYS A 133 -15.42 1.36 2.88
C LYS A 133 -14.38 2.35 3.43
N ILE A 134 -14.57 3.64 3.15
CA ILE A 134 -13.68 4.70 3.64
C ILE A 134 -14.44 5.62 4.58
N GLU A 135 -13.84 5.93 5.73
CA GLU A 135 -14.38 6.80 6.77
C GLU A 135 -13.31 7.83 7.16
N TYR A 136 -13.68 9.10 7.22
CA TYR A 136 -12.80 10.12 7.77
C TYR A 136 -12.93 10.15 9.30
N LEU A 137 -11.83 10.02 10.00
CA LEU A 137 -11.80 9.98 11.47
C LEU A 137 -11.35 11.30 12.12
N GLY A 138 -11.12 12.36 11.33
CA GLY A 138 -10.61 13.62 11.83
C GLY A 138 -9.09 13.72 11.67
N HIS A 139 -8.49 14.62 12.46
CA HIS A 139 -7.05 14.80 12.52
C HIS A 139 -6.42 13.84 13.53
N ASP A 140 -5.17 13.47 13.27
CA ASP A 140 -4.31 12.73 14.20
C ASP A 140 -2.86 13.22 13.99
N GLN A 141 -1.89 12.68 14.71
CA GLN A 141 -0.49 13.08 14.61
C GLN A 141 0.39 11.92 14.14
N VAL A 142 1.35 12.26 13.28
CA VAL A 142 2.44 11.36 12.88
C VAL A 142 3.75 12.04 13.23
N ASP A 143 4.52 11.47 14.15
CA ASP A 143 5.78 12.03 14.66
C ASP A 143 5.68 13.47 15.18
N GLY A 144 4.47 13.87 15.63
CA GLY A 144 4.16 15.21 16.16
C GLY A 144 3.59 16.20 15.15
N ASP A 145 3.59 15.85 13.88
CA ASP A 145 2.99 16.65 12.80
C ASP A 145 1.53 16.26 12.59
N ASP A 146 0.68 17.23 12.25
CA ASP A 146 -0.75 17.01 11.99
C ASP A 146 -0.97 16.20 10.71
N ALA A 147 -1.98 15.35 10.70
CA ALA A 147 -2.35 14.53 9.55
C ALA A 147 -3.86 14.28 9.47
N TYR A 148 -4.41 14.18 8.27
CA TYR A 148 -5.78 13.68 8.07
C TYR A 148 -5.80 12.18 8.19
N LYS A 149 -6.70 11.63 9.01
CA LYS A 149 -6.82 10.20 9.24
C LYS A 149 -8.03 9.62 8.54
N LEU A 150 -7.80 8.70 7.59
CA LEU A 150 -8.82 7.90 6.95
C LEU A 150 -8.76 6.45 7.45
N LYS A 151 -9.92 5.86 7.75
CA LYS A 151 -10.05 4.43 7.97
C LYS A 151 -10.59 3.78 6.71
N VAL A 152 -9.89 2.79 6.22
CA VAL A 152 -10.29 1.97 5.07
C VAL A 152 -10.54 0.55 5.55
N THR A 153 -11.79 0.11 5.47
CA THR A 153 -12.15 -1.29 5.73
C THR A 153 -12.18 -2.02 4.40
N LEU A 154 -11.30 -2.99 4.22
CA LEU A 154 -11.20 -3.79 3.00
C LEU A 154 -12.32 -4.82 2.94
N LYS A 155 -12.61 -5.30 1.73
CA LYS A 155 -13.61 -6.36 1.51
C LYS A 155 -13.36 -7.63 2.32
N ASN A 156 -12.09 -7.96 2.58
CA ASN A 156 -11.68 -9.13 3.38
C ASN A 156 -11.77 -8.91 4.90
N GLY A 157 -12.17 -7.70 5.35
CA GLY A 157 -12.29 -7.31 6.75
C GLY A 157 -11.03 -6.71 7.37
N ASP A 158 -9.90 -6.69 6.69
CA ASP A 158 -8.70 -5.99 7.16
C ASP A 158 -8.95 -4.48 7.22
N ILE A 159 -8.31 -3.80 8.17
CA ILE A 159 -8.46 -2.35 8.37
C ILE A 159 -7.13 -1.68 8.10
N LEU A 160 -7.18 -0.61 7.30
CA LEU A 160 -6.05 0.29 7.07
C LEU A 160 -6.40 1.69 7.59
N TYR A 161 -5.46 2.33 8.26
CA TYR A 161 -5.54 3.74 8.60
C TYR A 161 -4.52 4.49 7.76
N TYR A 162 -5.00 5.35 6.88
CA TYR A 162 -4.19 6.23 6.04
C TYR A 162 -4.04 7.58 6.74
N TYR A 163 -2.82 8.04 6.85
CA TYR A 163 -2.49 9.37 7.34
C TYR A 163 -1.98 10.19 6.17
N LEU A 164 -2.71 11.25 5.84
CA LEU A 164 -2.39 12.15 4.74
C LEU A 164 -1.81 13.44 5.28
N ASP A 165 -0.72 13.86 4.70
CA ASP A 165 -0.09 15.16 4.97
C ASP A 165 -1.05 16.32 4.61
N PRO A 166 -1.27 17.31 5.46
CA PRO A 166 -2.27 18.37 5.24
C PRO A 166 -1.94 19.29 4.06
N ASP A 167 -0.66 19.45 3.74
CA ASP A 167 -0.21 20.38 2.70
C ASP A 167 -0.16 19.69 1.32
N THR A 168 0.30 18.46 1.28
CA THR A 168 0.51 17.72 0.02
C THR A 168 -0.58 16.71 -0.29
N TYR A 169 -1.36 16.28 0.69
CA TYR A 169 -2.35 15.19 0.62
C TYR A 169 -1.75 13.83 0.24
N LEU A 170 -0.42 13.68 0.22
CA LEU A 170 0.23 12.39 0.02
C LEU A 170 0.19 11.57 1.31
N GLU A 171 0.25 10.25 1.18
CA GLU A 171 0.30 9.34 2.30
C GLU A 171 1.66 9.46 3.00
N ILE A 172 1.68 9.72 4.31
CA ILE A 172 2.91 9.74 5.12
C ILE A 172 3.02 8.50 5.98
N GLN A 173 1.88 7.92 6.39
CA GLN A 173 1.83 6.69 7.16
C GLN A 173 0.59 5.86 6.79
N ILE A 174 0.74 4.55 6.83
CA ILE A 174 -0.35 3.58 6.75
C ILE A 174 -0.19 2.60 7.92
N GLU A 175 -1.18 2.53 8.78
CA GLU A 175 -1.28 1.47 9.77
C GLU A 175 -2.22 0.38 9.27
N ARG A 176 -1.91 -0.87 9.60
CA ARG A 176 -2.72 -2.02 9.21
C ARG A 176 -3.09 -2.85 10.43
N GLN A 177 -4.34 -3.31 10.47
CA GLN A 177 -4.83 -4.30 11.42
C GLN A 177 -5.37 -5.49 10.64
N GLN A 178 -4.78 -6.66 10.87
CA GLN A 178 -5.19 -7.93 10.27
C GLN A 178 -5.55 -8.92 11.35
N PHE A 179 -6.65 -9.64 11.14
CA PHE A 179 -7.02 -10.74 12.02
C PHE A 179 -6.53 -12.06 11.42
N ILE A 180 -5.45 -12.61 12.01
CA ILE A 180 -4.80 -13.83 11.53
C ILE A 180 -4.75 -14.86 12.68
N ARG A 181 -5.32 -16.03 12.44
CA ARG A 181 -5.31 -17.17 13.39
C ARG A 181 -5.74 -16.79 14.81
N GLY A 182 -6.82 -16.02 14.91
CA GLY A 182 -7.39 -15.63 16.21
C GLY A 182 -6.71 -14.46 16.93
N SER A 183 -5.73 -13.81 16.28
CA SER A 183 -5.00 -12.67 16.83
C SER A 183 -5.01 -11.48 15.90
N VAL A 184 -5.11 -10.27 16.45
CA VAL A 184 -4.90 -9.04 15.69
C VAL A 184 -3.41 -8.82 15.52
N ARG A 185 -2.97 -8.64 14.28
CA ARG A 185 -1.62 -8.21 13.93
C ARG A 185 -1.66 -6.78 13.45
N GLU A 186 -0.82 -5.94 14.05
CA GLU A 186 -0.70 -4.54 13.68
C GLU A 186 0.68 -4.27 13.09
N SER A 187 0.69 -3.56 11.97
CA SER A 187 1.92 -3.09 11.34
C SER A 187 1.78 -1.62 10.95
N VAL A 188 2.91 -0.98 10.73
CA VAL A 188 2.99 0.40 10.26
C VAL A 188 3.92 0.46 9.05
N THR A 189 3.58 1.34 8.12
CA THR A 189 4.38 1.68 6.95
C THR A 189 4.48 3.20 6.90
N LEU A 190 5.69 3.72 7.00
CA LEU A 190 6.00 5.14 6.78
C LEU A 190 6.43 5.30 5.33
N LEU A 191 5.94 6.36 4.68
CA LEU A 191 6.18 6.62 3.26
C LEU A 191 6.81 8.01 3.10
N GLY A 192 7.80 8.12 2.21
CA GLY A 192 8.47 9.39 2.00
C GLY A 192 9.27 9.44 0.70
N SER A 193 9.97 10.56 0.50
CA SER A 193 10.81 10.78 -0.69
C SER A 193 10.03 10.61 -1.99
N TYR A 194 8.82 11.13 -2.06
CA TYR A 194 7.97 11.04 -3.23
C TYR A 194 8.60 11.65 -4.48
N LYS A 195 8.55 10.91 -5.59
CA LYS A 195 9.04 11.35 -6.91
C LYS A 195 8.05 10.97 -8.02
N PRO A 196 7.94 11.79 -9.08
CA PRO A 196 7.07 11.47 -10.19
C PRO A 196 7.68 10.38 -11.09
N VAL A 197 6.86 9.39 -11.44
CA VAL A 197 7.15 8.38 -12.48
C VAL A 197 5.97 8.36 -13.45
N ASN A 198 6.20 8.71 -14.70
CA ASN A 198 5.15 8.93 -15.71
C ASN A 198 4.01 9.85 -15.23
N GLY A 199 4.36 10.85 -14.38
CA GLY A 199 3.40 11.82 -13.85
C GLY A 199 2.55 11.33 -12.67
N VAL A 200 2.86 10.15 -12.12
CA VAL A 200 2.28 9.62 -10.87
C VAL A 200 3.33 9.68 -9.78
N MET A 201 2.96 10.18 -8.59
CA MET A 201 3.86 10.27 -7.44
C MET A 201 3.96 8.92 -6.74
N TYR A 202 5.19 8.41 -6.60
CA TYR A 202 5.51 7.19 -5.86
C TYR A 202 6.48 7.48 -4.72
N PRO A 203 6.33 6.83 -3.54
CA PRO A 203 7.31 6.92 -2.46
C PRO A 203 8.59 6.18 -2.84
N PHE A 204 9.75 6.81 -2.66
CA PHE A 204 11.07 6.20 -2.88
C PHE A 204 11.72 5.74 -1.58
N SER A 205 11.12 6.04 -0.44
CA SER A 205 11.51 5.54 0.88
C SER A 205 10.29 4.96 1.57
N ILE A 206 10.41 3.73 2.04
CA ILE A 206 9.42 3.06 2.86
C ILE A 206 10.12 2.51 4.09
N GLU A 207 9.51 2.68 5.27
CA GLU A 207 9.93 2.00 6.49
C GLU A 207 8.73 1.22 7.02
N ALA A 208 8.86 -0.08 7.19
CA ALA A 208 7.73 -0.94 7.51
C ALA A 208 8.10 -2.03 8.53
N GLY A 209 7.15 -2.34 9.41
CA GLY A 209 7.32 -3.39 10.42
C GLY A 209 6.18 -3.40 11.44
N PRO A 210 6.38 -4.09 12.58
CA PRO A 210 5.40 -4.11 13.65
C PRO A 210 5.12 -2.70 14.20
N LYS A 211 3.84 -2.40 14.48
CA LYS A 211 3.46 -1.09 15.00
C LYS A 211 4.11 -0.78 16.35
N ASN A 212 4.15 -1.78 17.22
CA ASN A 212 4.59 -1.64 18.60
C ASN A 212 6.10 -1.92 18.82
N ASP A 213 6.85 -2.09 17.72
CA ASP A 213 8.29 -2.34 17.76
C ASP A 213 8.99 -1.57 16.63
N PRO A 214 9.24 -0.25 16.83
CA PRO A 214 9.90 0.58 15.83
C PRO A 214 11.28 0.10 15.41
N ASP A 215 12.03 -0.50 16.35
CA ASP A 215 13.40 -0.95 16.11
C ASP A 215 13.48 -2.18 15.18
N SER A 216 12.36 -2.91 15.03
CA SER A 216 12.23 -4.04 14.11
C SER A 216 11.72 -3.66 12.72
N ARG A 217 11.59 -2.37 12.41
CA ARG A 217 11.16 -1.92 11.09
C ARG A 217 12.29 -2.02 10.08
N ALA A 218 11.96 -2.51 8.90
CA ALA A 218 12.88 -2.57 7.78
C ALA A 218 12.73 -1.32 6.91
N LYS A 219 13.85 -0.77 6.47
CA LYS A 219 13.89 0.35 5.54
C LYS A 219 14.09 -0.14 4.11
N ILE A 220 13.19 0.28 3.21
CA ILE A 220 13.26 0.01 1.78
C ILE A 220 13.53 1.32 1.07
N THR A 221 14.59 1.36 0.26
CA THR A 221 14.95 2.52 -0.55
C THR A 221 14.91 2.13 -2.01
N PHE A 222 13.96 2.70 -2.76
CA PHE A 222 13.84 2.44 -4.19
C PHE A 222 14.95 3.16 -4.94
N GLN A 223 15.70 2.39 -5.72
CA GLN A 223 16.71 2.89 -6.64
C GLN A 223 16.08 3.25 -7.98
N LYS A 224 15.04 2.49 -8.37
CA LYS A 224 14.36 2.66 -9.64
C LYS A 224 12.92 2.23 -9.54
N ILE A 225 12.03 3.01 -10.14
CA ILE A 225 10.63 2.68 -10.42
C ILE A 225 10.38 3.05 -11.87
N GLU A 226 9.93 2.10 -12.68
CA GLU A 226 9.65 2.26 -14.12
C GLU A 226 8.21 1.87 -14.38
N ALA A 227 7.49 2.74 -15.09
CA ALA A 227 6.11 2.51 -15.47
C ALA A 227 6.00 2.21 -16.97
N ASN A 228 5.02 1.38 -17.33
CA ASN A 228 4.72 1.01 -18.71
C ASN A 228 5.90 0.36 -19.45
N VAL A 229 6.71 -0.40 -18.72
CA VAL A 229 7.78 -1.22 -19.30
C VAL A 229 7.24 -2.61 -19.70
N PRO A 230 7.82 -3.25 -20.72
CA PRO A 230 7.45 -4.63 -21.07
C PRO A 230 7.70 -5.60 -19.91
N VAL A 231 6.70 -6.38 -19.56
CA VAL A 231 6.77 -7.52 -18.63
C VAL A 231 6.16 -8.75 -19.30
N SER A 232 6.57 -9.93 -18.88
CA SER A 232 6.06 -11.19 -19.44
C SER A 232 5.04 -11.81 -18.50
N GLU A 233 3.83 -12.08 -18.98
CA GLU A 233 2.81 -12.79 -18.18
C GLU A 233 3.30 -14.17 -17.68
N ALA A 234 4.23 -14.78 -18.41
CA ALA A 234 4.82 -16.06 -18.00
C ALA A 234 5.61 -15.95 -16.68
N ASP A 235 6.14 -14.76 -16.36
CA ASP A 235 6.93 -14.52 -15.16
C ASP A 235 6.09 -14.55 -13.88
N PHE A 236 4.79 -14.34 -13.99
CA PHE A 236 3.85 -14.40 -12.85
C PHE A 236 3.34 -15.82 -12.58
N LYS A 237 3.38 -16.72 -13.58
CA LYS A 237 2.87 -18.08 -13.47
C LYS A 237 3.84 -18.97 -12.69
N ILE A 238 3.28 -19.93 -11.95
CA ILE A 238 4.10 -20.91 -11.25
C ILE A 238 4.94 -21.72 -12.26
N PRO A 239 6.28 -21.74 -12.12
CA PRO A 239 7.11 -22.54 -13.00
C PRO A 239 6.78 -24.04 -12.88
N ALA A 240 6.82 -24.78 -13.99
CA ALA A 240 6.74 -26.24 -13.91
C ALA A 240 7.86 -26.74 -12.98
N ALA A 241 7.52 -27.57 -12.00
CA ALA A 241 8.50 -28.17 -11.12
C ALA A 241 9.58 -28.87 -12.00
N THR A 242 10.83 -28.48 -11.79
CA THR A 242 11.94 -29.19 -12.48
C THR A 242 11.91 -30.62 -11.97
N ALA A 243 11.45 -31.55 -12.81
CA ALA A 243 11.41 -32.95 -12.45
C ALA A 243 12.81 -33.33 -11.97
N ALA A 244 12.94 -33.69 -10.70
CA ALA A 244 14.18 -34.15 -10.13
C ALA A 244 14.70 -35.26 -11.06
N LYS A 245 15.84 -35.04 -11.74
CA LYS A 245 16.55 -36.08 -12.42
C LYS A 245 16.89 -37.10 -11.36
N ASN A 246 16.13 -38.19 -11.35
CA ASN A 246 16.39 -39.36 -10.53
C ASN A 246 17.76 -39.94 -10.95
N PRO A 247 18.83 -39.89 -10.13
CA PRO A 247 20.13 -40.43 -10.51
C PRO A 247 20.21 -41.93 -10.24
N SER A 248 19.11 -42.66 -10.26
CA SER A 248 19.06 -44.10 -10.01
C SER A 248 18.34 -44.84 -11.14
N ALA A 249 18.98 -44.84 -12.32
CA ALA A 249 18.78 -45.85 -13.36
C ALA A 249 20.16 -46.25 -13.88
N LYS A 250 20.86 -47.05 -13.11
CA LYS A 250 21.89 -48.00 -13.57
C LYS A 250 21.87 -49.21 -12.66
#